data_15522968318bec33222da90e7c9f43b6
#
_entry.id   15522968318bec33222da90e7c9f43b6
#
_cell.length_a   1.000
_cell.length_b   1.000
_cell.length_c   1.000
_cell.angle_alpha   90.00
_cell.angle_beta   90.00
_cell.angle_gamma   90.00
#
_symmetry.space_group_name_H-M   'P 1'
#
loop_
_entity.id
_entity.type
_entity.pdbx_description
1 polymer ?
#
loop_
_entity_poly.entity_id
_entity_poly.type
_entity_poly.pdbx_seq_one_letter_code
_entity_poly.pdbx_strand_id
1 'polypeptide(L)'
;MGVAAMLALAGCAGKEAAPASTFVLLDGSSTTTDALKGKVMLVNFWATTCVTCVKEMPSLVSTYNKYQGQGFETVAVAMDYDPPAWVLNFAQTRQLPFKVAIDNTGEIASAWGDVRLTPTTFLVDRQGRIVKRYVGEPDFAALHQLIEKLLAQT
;
A
#
# COMPACT_ATOMS: atom_id res chain seq x y z
N MET A 1 -53.35 -0.26 -20.95
CA MET A 1 -52.14 0.57 -21.14
C MET A 1 -51.33 0.50 -19.87
N GLY A 2 -50.35 -0.41 -19.81
CA GLY A 2 -49.45 -0.59 -18.65
C GLY A 2 -48.13 0.10 -18.92
N VAL A 3 -47.78 1.06 -18.11
CA VAL A 3 -46.47 1.72 -18.13
C VAL A 3 -45.55 0.89 -17.26
N ALA A 4 -44.63 0.17 -17.88
CA ALA A 4 -43.56 -0.52 -17.19
C ALA A 4 -42.49 0.50 -16.78
N ALA A 5 -42.40 0.77 -15.48
CA ALA A 5 -41.30 1.58 -14.92
C ALA A 5 -40.04 0.73 -14.91
N MET A 6 -39.08 1.01 -15.82
CA MET A 6 -37.73 0.49 -15.74
C MET A 6 -37.01 1.18 -14.58
N LEU A 7 -36.79 0.46 -13.48
CA LEU A 7 -35.81 0.86 -12.48
C LEU A 7 -34.41 0.69 -13.07
N ALA A 8 -33.77 1.80 -13.41
CA ALA A 8 -32.35 1.82 -13.68
C ALA A 8 -31.61 1.56 -12.37
N LEU A 9 -31.06 0.38 -12.19
CA LEU A 9 -30.05 0.10 -11.18
C LEU A 9 -28.79 0.89 -11.56
N ALA A 10 -28.64 2.07 -11.00
CA ALA A 10 -27.36 2.77 -10.98
C ALA A 10 -26.40 1.93 -10.13
N GLY A 11 -25.63 1.08 -10.78
CA GLY A 11 -24.53 0.36 -10.14
C GLY A 11 -23.54 1.39 -9.62
N CYS A 12 -23.53 1.64 -8.32
CA CYS A 12 -22.40 2.26 -7.66
C CYS A 12 -21.19 1.35 -7.88
N ALA A 13 -20.31 1.68 -8.81
CA ALA A 13 -18.99 1.08 -8.89
C ALA A 13 -18.25 1.48 -7.60
N GLY A 14 -18.44 0.69 -6.53
CA GLY A 14 -17.76 0.88 -5.26
C GLY A 14 -16.26 0.67 -5.45
N LYS A 15 -15.44 1.43 -4.74
CA LYS A 15 -13.99 1.20 -4.67
C LYS A 15 -13.74 -0.23 -4.20
N GLU A 16 -12.76 -0.89 -4.80
CA GLU A 16 -12.38 -2.25 -4.46
C GLU A 16 -11.82 -2.32 -3.05
N ALA A 17 -12.25 -3.30 -2.26
CA ALA A 17 -11.67 -3.56 -0.95
C ALA A 17 -10.24 -4.07 -1.09
N ALA A 18 -9.35 -3.56 -0.24
CA ALA A 18 -7.99 -4.10 -0.15
C ALA A 18 -8.05 -5.57 0.26
N PRO A 19 -7.26 -6.46 -0.36
CA PRO A 19 -7.25 -7.86 -0.01
C PRO A 19 -6.90 -8.10 1.46
N ALA A 20 -7.59 -9.05 2.10
CA ALA A 20 -7.22 -9.52 3.42
C ALA A 20 -5.82 -10.14 3.35
N SER A 21 -4.86 -9.53 4.02
CA SER A 21 -3.46 -9.93 3.99
C SER A 21 -2.87 -9.92 5.39
N THR A 22 -1.96 -10.86 5.65
CA THR A 22 -1.11 -10.86 6.85
C THR A 22 0.31 -10.48 6.44
N PHE A 23 0.79 -9.38 6.98
CA PHE A 23 2.14 -8.88 6.73
C PHE A 23 3.06 -9.34 7.86
N VAL A 24 4.01 -10.23 7.55
CA VAL A 24 5.04 -10.66 8.49
C VAL A 24 6.18 -9.65 8.43
N LEU A 25 6.43 -8.98 9.56
CA LEU A 25 7.41 -7.90 9.67
C LEU A 25 8.82 -8.45 9.95
N LEU A 26 9.82 -7.59 9.78
CA LEU A 26 11.24 -7.98 9.93
C LEU A 26 11.61 -8.42 11.35
N ASP A 27 10.88 -8.00 12.37
CA ASP A 27 11.06 -8.43 13.77
C ASP A 27 10.34 -9.73 14.13
N GLY A 28 9.68 -10.37 13.15
CA GLY A 28 8.90 -11.59 13.31
C GLY A 28 7.47 -11.37 13.78
N SER A 29 7.09 -10.15 14.15
CA SER A 29 5.68 -9.81 14.41
C SER A 29 4.88 -9.76 13.13
N SER A 30 3.58 -9.65 13.24
CA SER A 30 2.70 -9.51 12.08
C SER A 30 1.61 -8.46 12.31
N THR A 31 1.13 -7.91 11.22
CA THR A 31 -0.06 -7.08 11.18
C THR A 31 -0.94 -7.50 10.01
N THR A 32 -2.18 -7.06 9.98
CA THR A 32 -3.12 -7.43 8.92
C THR A 32 -3.71 -6.19 8.27
N THR A 33 -4.23 -6.35 7.06
CA THR A 33 -5.01 -5.31 6.39
C THR A 33 -6.15 -4.82 7.28
N ASP A 34 -6.84 -5.75 7.94
CA ASP A 34 -7.98 -5.43 8.81
C ASP A 34 -7.56 -4.66 10.07
N ALA A 35 -6.43 -5.01 10.68
CA ALA A 35 -5.88 -4.29 11.84
C ALA A 35 -5.48 -2.84 11.52
N LEU A 36 -5.22 -2.54 10.26
CA LEU A 36 -4.83 -1.20 9.79
C LEU A 36 -6.01 -0.35 9.33
N LYS A 37 -7.24 -0.89 9.28
CA LYS A 37 -8.44 -0.10 9.03
C LYS A 37 -8.58 1.04 10.04
N GLY A 38 -9.12 2.16 9.59
CA GLY A 38 -9.16 3.40 10.35
C GLY A 38 -7.99 4.33 10.06
N LYS A 39 -6.91 3.80 9.47
CA LYS A 39 -5.79 4.58 8.94
C LYS A 39 -5.84 4.65 7.43
N VAL A 40 -5.33 5.74 6.87
CA VAL A 40 -4.95 5.78 5.44
C VAL A 40 -3.66 4.99 5.30
N MET A 41 -3.63 4.04 4.38
CA MET A 41 -2.53 3.09 4.26
C MET A 41 -1.89 3.19 2.87
N LEU A 42 -0.56 3.20 2.85
CA LEU A 42 0.25 3.05 1.65
C LEU A 42 0.92 1.68 1.67
N VAL A 43 0.60 0.83 0.70
CA VAL A 43 1.23 -0.48 0.52
C VAL A 43 2.13 -0.42 -0.70
N ASN A 44 3.44 -0.55 -0.47
CA ASN A 44 4.46 -0.44 -1.51
C ASN A 44 5.14 -1.79 -1.72
N PHE A 45 5.02 -2.35 -2.92
CA PHE A 45 5.74 -3.55 -3.33
C PHE A 45 7.08 -3.16 -3.95
N TRP A 46 8.16 -3.70 -3.41
CA TRP A 46 9.52 -3.30 -3.75
C TRP A 46 10.52 -4.45 -3.69
N ALA A 47 11.75 -4.20 -4.12
CA ALA A 47 12.88 -5.10 -3.95
C ALA A 47 14.17 -4.31 -3.79
N THR A 48 15.14 -4.86 -3.08
CA THR A 48 16.47 -4.25 -2.90
C THR A 48 17.25 -4.14 -4.21
N THR A 49 16.94 -5.00 -5.18
CA THR A 49 17.54 -5.00 -6.52
C THR A 49 16.85 -4.08 -7.53
N CYS A 50 15.73 -3.47 -7.12
CA CYS A 50 14.96 -2.56 -7.96
C CYS A 50 15.51 -1.13 -7.84
N VAL A 51 16.18 -0.64 -8.86
CA VAL A 51 16.82 0.70 -8.87
C VAL A 51 15.81 1.82 -8.58
N THR A 52 14.66 1.81 -9.24
CA THR A 52 13.60 2.81 -9.03
C THR A 52 13.04 2.74 -7.62
N CYS A 53 12.89 1.54 -7.05
CA CYS A 53 12.44 1.35 -5.66
C CYS A 53 13.40 2.00 -4.66
N VAL A 54 14.69 1.76 -4.83
CA VAL A 54 15.72 2.35 -3.97
C VAL A 54 15.76 3.86 -4.11
N LYS A 55 15.61 4.36 -5.32
CA LYS A 55 15.57 5.81 -5.61
C LYS A 55 14.39 6.52 -4.94
N GLU A 56 13.19 5.90 -4.94
CA GLU A 56 11.99 6.52 -4.35
C GLU A 56 11.93 6.39 -2.81
N MET A 57 12.72 5.52 -2.22
CA MET A 57 12.65 5.20 -0.79
C MET A 57 12.77 6.44 0.13
N PRO A 58 13.66 7.42 -0.13
CA PRO A 58 13.70 8.65 0.66
C PRO A 58 12.39 9.45 0.63
N SER A 59 11.69 9.46 -0.50
CA SER A 59 10.39 10.12 -0.65
C SER A 59 9.28 9.39 0.11
N LEU A 60 9.32 8.06 0.17
CA LEU A 60 8.42 7.26 1.01
C LEU A 60 8.66 7.55 2.49
N VAL A 61 9.91 7.62 2.93
CA VAL A 61 10.30 7.98 4.31
C VAL A 61 9.79 9.38 4.66
N SER A 62 10.02 10.35 3.80
CA SER A 62 9.54 11.73 3.99
C SER A 62 8.02 11.80 4.09
N THR A 63 7.31 11.07 3.23
CA THR A 63 5.85 10.98 3.25
C THR A 63 5.35 10.38 4.55
N TYR A 64 5.94 9.27 4.99
CA TYR A 64 5.58 8.64 6.25
C TYR A 64 5.80 9.57 7.45
N ASN A 65 6.98 10.19 7.53
CA ASN A 65 7.30 11.12 8.62
C ASN A 65 6.34 12.31 8.68
N LYS A 66 5.88 12.79 7.52
CA LYS A 66 4.93 13.90 7.46
C LYS A 66 3.54 13.54 7.97
N TYR A 67 3.05 12.33 7.71
CA TYR A 67 1.64 11.99 7.91
C TYR A 67 1.37 10.96 9.02
N GLN A 68 2.38 10.25 9.54
CA GLN A 68 2.18 9.18 10.54
C GLN A 68 1.38 9.62 11.78
N GLY A 69 1.56 10.85 12.23
CA GLY A 69 0.85 11.40 13.40
C GLY A 69 -0.61 11.73 13.14
N GLN A 70 -1.08 11.63 11.90
CA GLN A 70 -2.44 11.97 11.48
C GLN A 70 -3.29 10.73 11.13
N GLY A 71 -2.81 9.53 11.45
CA GLY A 71 -3.49 8.29 11.11
C GLY A 71 -3.13 7.75 9.72
N PHE A 72 -1.88 7.89 9.35
CA PHE A 72 -1.29 7.33 8.13
C PHE A 72 -0.32 6.20 8.47
N GLU A 73 -0.32 5.15 7.68
CA GLU A 73 0.59 4.01 7.82
C GLU A 73 1.17 3.62 6.48
N THR A 74 2.40 3.11 6.51
CA THR A 74 3.05 2.55 5.32
C THR A 74 3.51 1.13 5.63
N VAL A 75 3.24 0.22 4.70
CA VAL A 75 3.77 -1.15 4.71
C VAL A 75 4.53 -1.35 3.40
N ALA A 76 5.85 -1.45 3.49
CA ALA A 76 6.71 -1.79 2.37
C ALA A 76 6.88 -3.32 2.31
N VAL A 77 6.34 -3.94 1.27
CA VAL A 77 6.31 -5.39 1.08
C VAL A 77 7.40 -5.79 0.08
N ALA A 78 8.46 -6.43 0.58
CA ALA A 78 9.51 -6.97 -0.29
C ALA A 78 9.00 -8.20 -1.04
N MET A 79 9.30 -8.25 -2.33
CA MET A 79 8.89 -9.35 -3.21
C MET A 79 9.54 -10.68 -2.81
N ASP A 80 8.91 -11.78 -3.17
CA ASP A 80 9.32 -13.15 -2.81
C ASP A 80 10.72 -13.56 -3.28
N TYR A 81 11.20 -12.95 -4.37
CA TYR A 81 12.54 -13.20 -4.91
C TYR A 81 13.65 -12.42 -4.21
N ASP A 82 13.30 -11.48 -3.32
CA ASP A 82 14.29 -10.64 -2.64
C ASP A 82 14.83 -11.36 -1.39
N PRO A 83 16.14 -11.64 -1.28
CA PRO A 83 16.66 -12.35 -0.12
C PRO A 83 16.34 -11.64 1.19
N PRO A 84 15.76 -12.31 2.20
CA PRO A 84 15.39 -11.69 3.47
C PRO A 84 16.54 -10.95 4.17
N ALA A 85 17.75 -11.50 4.09
CA ALA A 85 18.94 -10.85 4.67
C ALA A 85 19.25 -9.50 4.02
N TRP A 86 19.02 -9.36 2.73
CA TRP A 86 19.22 -8.10 2.01
C TRP A 86 18.17 -7.06 2.39
N VAL A 87 16.92 -7.48 2.51
CA VAL A 87 15.81 -6.62 2.96
C VAL A 87 16.07 -6.11 4.37
N LEU A 88 16.45 -7.00 5.30
CA LEU A 88 16.79 -6.64 6.67
C LEU A 88 17.95 -5.64 6.72
N ASN A 89 19.05 -5.94 6.03
CA ASN A 89 20.22 -5.05 5.96
C ASN A 89 19.87 -3.67 5.40
N PHE A 90 19.06 -3.63 4.32
CA PHE A 90 18.62 -2.37 3.72
C PHE A 90 17.77 -1.56 4.70
N ALA A 91 16.80 -2.18 5.35
CA ALA A 91 15.90 -1.52 6.28
C ALA A 91 16.67 -0.95 7.49
N GLN A 92 17.62 -1.70 8.04
CA GLN A 92 18.47 -1.26 9.16
C GLN A 92 19.43 -0.14 8.75
N THR A 93 20.15 -0.32 7.66
CA THR A 93 21.14 0.64 7.18
C THR A 93 20.50 1.98 6.81
N ARG A 94 19.33 1.94 6.20
CA ARG A 94 18.58 3.14 5.79
C ARG A 94 17.64 3.65 6.88
N GLN A 95 17.55 2.97 8.03
CA GLN A 95 16.68 3.34 9.15
C GLN A 95 15.24 3.61 8.71
N LEU A 96 14.64 2.68 7.96
CA LEU A 96 13.27 2.82 7.47
C LEU A 96 12.31 2.93 8.66
N PRO A 97 11.51 4.02 8.76
CA PRO A 97 10.70 4.29 9.95
C PRO A 97 9.33 3.58 9.94
N PHE A 98 8.95 3.02 8.82
CA PHE A 98 7.66 2.37 8.61
C PHE A 98 7.78 0.84 8.65
N LYS A 99 6.64 0.17 8.58
CA LYS A 99 6.59 -1.29 8.55
C LYS A 99 7.19 -1.84 7.27
N VAL A 100 8.09 -2.80 7.42
CA VAL A 100 8.67 -3.56 6.31
C VAL A 100 8.30 -5.03 6.49
N ALA A 101 7.65 -5.59 5.49
CA ALA A 101 7.26 -6.99 5.44
C ALA A 101 7.96 -7.71 4.28
N ILE A 102 8.01 -9.04 4.37
CA ILE A 102 8.50 -9.90 3.30
C ILE A 102 7.37 -10.81 2.84
N ASP A 103 7.10 -10.82 1.54
CA ASP A 103 6.14 -11.73 0.92
C ASP A 103 6.85 -13.03 0.52
N ASN A 104 7.16 -13.88 1.51
CA ASN A 104 7.97 -15.10 1.29
C ASN A 104 7.38 -16.08 0.26
N THR A 105 6.07 -16.06 0.07
CA THR A 105 5.36 -17.02 -0.80
C THR A 105 4.86 -16.39 -2.10
N GLY A 106 4.89 -15.06 -2.22
CA GLY A 106 4.28 -14.32 -3.32
C GLY A 106 2.75 -14.22 -3.23
N GLU A 107 2.15 -14.71 -2.15
CA GLU A 107 0.68 -14.70 -1.98
C GLU A 107 0.11 -13.30 -1.82
N ILE A 108 0.85 -12.40 -1.14
CA ILE A 108 0.41 -11.02 -0.96
C ILE A 108 0.41 -10.29 -2.32
N ALA A 109 1.50 -10.36 -3.07
CA ALA A 109 1.60 -9.76 -4.41
C ALA A 109 0.52 -10.30 -5.34
N SER A 110 0.25 -11.60 -5.30
CA SER A 110 -0.81 -12.25 -6.07
C SER A 110 -2.19 -11.73 -5.70
N ALA A 111 -2.51 -11.64 -4.40
CA ALA A 111 -3.80 -11.16 -3.91
C ALA A 111 -4.05 -9.68 -4.26
N TRP A 112 -3.00 -8.85 -4.29
CA TRP A 112 -3.08 -7.42 -4.61
C TRP A 112 -3.11 -7.12 -6.12
N GLY A 113 -3.67 -8.02 -6.91
CA GLY A 113 -3.84 -7.85 -8.34
C GLY A 113 -2.64 -8.35 -9.15
N ASP A 114 -2.03 -9.44 -8.71
CA ASP A 114 -0.92 -10.11 -9.39
C ASP A 114 0.25 -9.16 -9.69
N VAL A 115 0.75 -8.50 -8.62
CA VAL A 115 1.84 -7.54 -8.71
C VAL A 115 3.11 -8.23 -9.20
N ARG A 116 3.61 -7.81 -10.36
CA ARG A 116 4.84 -8.35 -10.99
C ARG A 116 5.90 -7.28 -11.22
N LEU A 117 5.49 -6.03 -11.31
CA LEU A 117 6.39 -4.89 -11.56
C LEU A 117 6.63 -4.14 -10.24
N THR A 118 7.88 -3.76 -10.01
CA THR A 118 8.25 -2.93 -8.87
C THR A 118 8.87 -1.60 -9.33
N PRO A 119 8.61 -0.51 -8.62
CA PRO A 119 7.68 -0.42 -7.51
C PRO A 119 6.21 -0.44 -7.99
N THR A 120 5.34 -1.06 -7.23
CA THR A 120 3.88 -0.91 -7.35
C THR A 120 3.34 -0.47 -5.99
N THR A 121 2.56 0.60 -5.97
CA THR A 121 2.10 1.22 -4.74
C THR A 121 0.58 1.36 -4.75
N PHE A 122 -0.06 0.97 -3.66
CA PHE A 122 -1.49 1.12 -3.46
C PHE A 122 -1.76 2.13 -2.34
N LEU A 123 -2.67 3.05 -2.60
CA LEU A 123 -3.21 3.94 -1.58
C LEU A 123 -4.59 3.43 -1.17
N VAL A 124 -4.78 3.22 0.13
CA VAL A 124 -5.99 2.63 0.73
C VAL A 124 -6.60 3.64 1.72
N ASP A 125 -7.90 3.84 1.65
CA ASP A 125 -8.61 4.76 2.52
C ASP A 125 -8.85 4.15 3.94
N ARG A 126 -9.40 4.95 4.86
CA ARG A 126 -9.67 4.52 6.24
C ARG A 126 -10.66 3.36 6.34
N GLN A 127 -11.49 3.13 5.32
CA GLN A 127 -12.43 2.02 5.25
C GLN A 127 -11.82 0.74 4.66
N GLY A 128 -10.53 0.77 4.32
CA GLY A 128 -9.84 -0.38 3.74
C GLY A 128 -10.11 -0.57 2.25
N ARG A 129 -10.45 0.48 1.51
CA ARG A 129 -10.71 0.43 0.07
C ARG A 129 -9.54 1.02 -0.72
N ILE A 130 -9.16 0.34 -1.80
CA ILE A 130 -8.13 0.83 -2.71
C ILE A 130 -8.65 2.08 -3.43
N VAL A 131 -7.95 3.18 -3.26
CA VAL A 131 -8.25 4.46 -3.92
C VAL A 131 -7.48 4.60 -5.21
N LYS A 132 -6.21 4.20 -5.20
CA LYS A 132 -5.33 4.32 -6.37
C LYS A 132 -4.22 3.27 -6.35
N ARG A 133 -3.85 2.81 -7.54
CA ARG A 133 -2.69 1.97 -7.81
C ARG A 133 -1.70 2.76 -8.68
N TYR A 134 -0.44 2.77 -8.27
CA TYR A 134 0.67 3.35 -9.02
C TYR A 134 1.60 2.24 -9.46
N VAL A 135 1.93 2.20 -10.74
CA VAL A 135 2.99 1.32 -11.29
C VAL A 135 4.15 2.22 -11.67
N GLY A 136 5.31 1.98 -11.06
CA GLY A 136 6.44 2.89 -11.11
C GLY A 136 6.39 3.97 -10.02
N GLU A 137 7.38 4.86 -10.02
CA GLU A 137 7.48 5.96 -9.05
C GLU A 137 6.27 6.91 -9.19
N PRO A 138 5.50 7.16 -8.11
CA PRO A 138 4.39 8.09 -8.17
C PRO A 138 4.88 9.54 -8.24
N ASP A 139 4.03 10.44 -8.76
CA ASP A 139 4.17 11.87 -8.51
C ASP A 139 3.85 12.12 -7.02
N PHE A 140 4.88 12.37 -6.22
CA PHE A 140 4.74 12.54 -4.78
C PHE A 140 3.94 13.78 -4.40
N ALA A 141 3.98 14.86 -5.19
CA ALA A 141 3.16 16.04 -4.93
C ALA A 141 1.66 15.72 -5.06
N ALA A 142 1.28 15.02 -6.13
CA ALA A 142 -0.09 14.57 -6.34
C ALA A 142 -0.51 13.51 -5.31
N LEU A 143 0.39 12.59 -4.94
CA LEU A 143 0.16 11.60 -3.90
C LEU A 143 -0.12 12.25 -2.54
N HIS A 144 0.64 13.27 -2.15
CA HIS A 144 0.44 14.01 -0.90
C HIS A 144 -0.94 14.68 -0.87
N GLN A 145 -1.36 15.32 -1.96
CA GLN A 145 -2.70 15.92 -2.04
C GLN A 145 -3.80 14.89 -1.83
N LEU A 146 -3.65 13.70 -2.43
CA LEU A 146 -4.63 12.62 -2.27
C LEU A 146 -4.62 12.05 -0.85
N ILE A 147 -3.44 11.85 -0.24
CA ILE A 147 -3.32 11.44 1.17
C ILE A 147 -4.02 12.44 2.08
N GLU A 148 -3.77 13.73 1.93
CA GLU A 148 -4.38 14.79 2.74
C GLU A 148 -5.92 14.79 2.61
N LYS A 149 -6.43 14.59 1.39
CA LYS A 149 -7.87 14.44 1.16
C LYS A 149 -8.45 13.23 1.89
N LEU A 150 -7.78 12.09 1.88
CA LEU A 150 -8.23 10.88 2.54
C LEU A 150 -8.13 10.99 4.07
N LEU A 151 -7.09 11.64 4.60
CA LEU A 151 -6.92 11.88 6.02
C LEU A 151 -8.02 12.79 6.60
N ALA A 152 -8.54 13.70 5.80
CA ALA A 152 -9.65 14.59 6.18
C ALA A 152 -11.01 13.89 6.20
N GLN A 153 -11.14 12.70 5.63
CA GLN A 153 -12.35 11.89 5.67
C GLN A 153 -12.44 11.12 6.99
N THR A 154 -13.64 10.96 7.51
CA THR A 154 -13.94 10.19 8.73
C THR A 154 -14.58 8.84 8.42
#